data_cc63141cc746b6082436509f7671a430
#
_entry.id   cc63141cc746b6082436509f7671a430
#
_cell.length_a   1.000
_cell.length_b   1.000
_cell.length_c   1.000
_cell.angle_alpha   90.00
_cell.angle_beta   90.00
_cell.angle_gamma   90.00
#
_symmetry.space_group_name_H-M   'P 1'
#
loop_
_entity.id
_entity.type
_entity.pdbx_description
1 polymer ?
#
loop_
_entity_poly.entity_id
_entity_poly.type
_entity_poly.pdbx_seq_one_letter_code
_entity_poly.pdbx_strand_id
1 'polypeptide(L)'
;MTPRWMTEEDVRASLNPVALIDAMEEALGAFSAGEVAHPVRTAIETGQRSFFASMPAFYERRGILGAKLVTITPENAARGLHTHMAAISLFDAKTGELLAVMDGRYITEVRTAAVSAVSVRHLARTDAQTLAILGSGVQARSHAALLPGFRSIRAWSPTKVNLDSFAAEAGAEAMATAEEAVRGADVVVVATNAVTPAILNEWVEPGTHVIAMGACRPNQREVDPALTARARLIVDSRDAALRESGDIVMSIREGYFTEAHVVAELGEVVRGLKPGRTSDKEVTLFKSLGLAIEDLVAAEIAYRNFSA
;
A
#
# COMPACT_ATOMS: atom_id res chain seq x y z
N MET A 1 -2.35 32.75 -8.97
CA MET A 1 -1.01 32.23 -9.36
C MET A 1 -1.16 31.31 -10.57
N THR A 2 -0.13 31.18 -11.44
CA THR A 2 -0.16 30.14 -12.48
C THR A 2 0.08 28.78 -11.83
N PRO A 3 -0.79 27.78 -12.04
CA PRO A 3 -0.60 26.46 -11.46
C PRO A 3 0.72 25.82 -11.95
N ARG A 4 1.40 25.06 -11.08
CA ARG A 4 2.58 24.31 -11.48
C ARG A 4 2.20 22.98 -12.12
N TRP A 5 2.87 22.63 -13.22
CA TRP A 5 2.81 21.31 -13.84
C TRP A 5 4.08 20.56 -13.47
N MET A 6 3.95 19.42 -12.80
CA MET A 6 5.10 18.63 -12.37
C MET A 6 5.05 17.26 -13.06
N THR A 7 6.09 16.98 -13.82
CA THR A 7 6.31 15.67 -14.44
C THR A 7 6.71 14.64 -13.38
N GLU A 8 6.74 13.37 -13.75
CA GLU A 8 7.26 12.32 -12.85
C GLU A 8 8.72 12.61 -12.43
N GLU A 9 9.55 13.12 -13.33
CA GLU A 9 10.94 13.47 -13.05
C GLU A 9 11.03 14.59 -12.00
N ASP A 10 10.21 15.62 -12.12
CA ASP A 10 10.12 16.70 -11.13
C ASP A 10 9.69 16.17 -9.76
N VAL A 11 8.71 15.27 -9.73
CA VAL A 11 8.23 14.63 -8.50
C VAL A 11 9.33 13.76 -7.87
N ARG A 12 10.06 12.99 -8.67
CA ARG A 12 11.19 12.17 -8.21
C ARG A 12 12.31 13.02 -7.59
N ALA A 13 12.64 14.13 -8.23
CA ALA A 13 13.66 15.06 -7.74
C ALA A 13 13.25 15.76 -6.44
N SER A 14 11.95 15.91 -6.21
CA SER A 14 11.38 16.68 -5.08
C SER A 14 10.99 15.81 -3.87
N LEU A 15 10.95 14.48 -4.00
CA LEU A 15 10.58 13.56 -2.93
C LEU A 15 11.79 12.78 -2.40
N ASN A 16 11.94 12.77 -1.07
CA ASN A 16 12.79 11.81 -0.38
C ASN A 16 11.93 10.66 0.16
N PRO A 17 11.99 9.44 -0.41
CA PRO A 17 11.14 8.34 -0.01
C PRO A 17 11.29 7.92 1.46
N VAL A 18 12.50 8.03 2.04
CA VAL A 18 12.75 7.67 3.45
C VAL A 18 12.06 8.68 4.38
N ALA A 19 12.18 9.98 4.08
CA ALA A 19 11.52 11.03 4.86
C ALA A 19 9.98 10.95 4.74
N LEU A 20 9.47 10.32 3.68
CA LEU A 20 8.04 10.14 3.48
C LEU A 20 7.42 9.17 4.49
N ILE A 21 8.18 8.25 5.08
CA ILE A 21 7.67 7.28 6.07
C ILE A 21 7.03 8.00 7.27
N ASP A 22 7.72 8.98 7.84
CA ASP A 22 7.21 9.73 8.99
C ASP A 22 6.00 10.60 8.61
N ALA A 23 5.96 11.13 7.39
CA ALA A 23 4.82 11.87 6.87
C ALA A 23 3.59 10.96 6.66
N MET A 24 3.79 9.71 6.24
CA MET A 24 2.71 8.72 6.13
C MET A 24 2.21 8.28 7.52
N GLU A 25 3.10 8.13 8.49
CA GLU A 25 2.72 7.84 9.87
C GLU A 25 1.83 8.94 10.44
N GLU A 26 2.18 10.23 10.25
CA GLU A 26 1.34 11.38 10.62
C GLU A 26 -0.01 11.36 9.90
N ALA A 27 -0.02 11.11 8.58
CA ALA A 27 -1.23 11.10 7.77
C ALA A 27 -2.23 10.02 8.21
N LEU A 28 -1.74 8.80 8.49
CA LEU A 28 -2.55 7.69 9.01
C LEU A 28 -3.12 8.03 10.39
N GLY A 29 -2.31 8.62 11.28
CA GLY A 29 -2.76 9.06 12.59
C GLY A 29 -3.86 10.11 12.50
N ALA A 30 -3.72 11.10 11.63
CA ALA A 30 -4.70 12.15 11.38
C ALA A 30 -6.00 11.59 10.78
N PHE A 31 -5.89 10.64 9.84
CA PHE A 31 -7.05 9.97 9.26
C PHE A 31 -7.88 9.24 10.33
N SER A 32 -7.26 8.39 11.12
CA SER A 32 -7.95 7.66 12.20
C SER A 32 -8.39 8.55 13.37
N ALA A 33 -7.90 9.80 13.43
CA ALA A 33 -8.39 10.82 14.36
C ALA A 33 -9.68 11.50 13.87
N GLY A 34 -10.09 11.27 12.62
CA GLY A 34 -11.20 12.00 12.00
C GLY A 34 -10.83 13.43 11.59
N GLU A 35 -9.55 13.78 11.54
CA GLU A 35 -9.06 15.11 11.14
C GLU A 35 -9.02 15.30 9.61
N VAL A 36 -9.27 14.23 8.86
CA VAL A 36 -9.23 14.21 7.39
C VAL A 36 -10.61 13.92 6.83
N ALA A 37 -11.17 14.83 6.05
CA ALA A 37 -12.35 14.54 5.23
C ALA A 37 -11.91 13.72 4.02
N HIS A 38 -12.26 12.44 4.02
CA HIS A 38 -11.83 11.47 3.00
C HIS A 38 -12.95 10.45 2.74
N PRO A 39 -13.78 10.65 1.70
CA PRO A 39 -14.77 9.66 1.30
C PRO A 39 -14.09 8.42 0.68
N VAL A 40 -14.76 7.27 0.76
CA VAL A 40 -14.36 6.10 -0.03
C VAL A 40 -14.34 6.48 -1.51
N ARG A 41 -13.33 5.98 -2.25
CA ARG A 41 -13.13 6.35 -3.66
C ARG A 41 -14.37 6.08 -4.52
N THR A 42 -14.62 6.97 -5.48
CA THR A 42 -15.63 6.73 -6.52
C THR A 42 -14.94 6.13 -7.73
N ALA A 43 -15.33 4.91 -8.09
CA ALA A 43 -14.76 4.19 -9.22
C ALA A 43 -15.78 3.97 -10.34
N ILE A 44 -15.32 4.09 -11.58
CA ILE A 44 -16.09 3.83 -12.80
C ILE A 44 -15.37 2.73 -13.59
N GLU A 45 -16.06 1.65 -13.91
CA GLU A 45 -15.51 0.62 -14.80
C GLU A 45 -15.38 1.17 -16.23
N THR A 46 -14.19 1.03 -16.82
CA THR A 46 -13.87 1.55 -18.16
C THR A 46 -13.58 0.44 -19.16
N GLY A 47 -13.64 -0.83 -18.75
CA GLY A 47 -13.42 -2.03 -19.56
C GLY A 47 -13.26 -3.26 -18.69
N GLN A 48 -12.95 -4.40 -19.33
CA GLN A 48 -12.69 -5.63 -18.60
C GLN A 48 -11.48 -5.41 -17.66
N ARG A 49 -11.71 -5.52 -16.32
CA ARG A 49 -10.70 -5.34 -15.28
C ARG A 49 -10.09 -3.94 -15.20
N SER A 50 -10.54 -2.99 -16.03
CA SER A 50 -10.06 -1.62 -16.07
C SER A 50 -11.02 -0.69 -15.35
N PHE A 51 -10.50 0.35 -14.68
CA PHE A 51 -11.32 1.35 -14.03
C PHE A 51 -10.61 2.72 -13.95
N PHE A 52 -11.43 3.75 -13.80
CA PHE A 52 -11.03 5.09 -13.42
C PHE A 52 -11.60 5.40 -12.03
N ALA A 53 -10.80 5.99 -11.15
CA ALA A 53 -11.28 6.39 -9.83
C ALA A 53 -10.83 7.82 -9.46
N SER A 54 -11.70 8.48 -8.67
CA SER A 54 -11.42 9.76 -8.03
C SER A 54 -11.27 9.56 -6.53
N MET A 55 -10.21 10.13 -5.96
CA MET A 55 -9.82 10.00 -4.56
C MET A 55 -9.56 11.40 -3.98
N PRO A 56 -10.61 12.15 -3.59
CA PRO A 56 -10.46 13.46 -2.96
C PRO A 56 -10.14 13.33 -1.48
N ALA A 57 -9.41 14.33 -0.92
CA ALA A 57 -9.29 14.50 0.52
C ALA A 57 -9.04 15.97 0.88
N PHE A 58 -9.43 16.30 2.12
CA PHE A 58 -9.16 17.58 2.76
C PHE A 58 -8.59 17.34 4.16
N TYR A 59 -7.44 17.93 4.44
CA TYR A 59 -6.79 17.91 5.74
C TYR A 59 -6.55 19.35 6.21
N GLU A 60 -7.48 19.86 7.02
CA GLU A 60 -7.53 21.26 7.42
C GLU A 60 -6.24 21.71 8.13
N ARG A 61 -5.75 20.91 9.07
CA ARG A 61 -4.57 21.24 9.88
C ARG A 61 -3.32 21.52 9.06
N ARG A 62 -3.15 20.86 7.92
CA ARG A 62 -2.04 21.09 6.98
C ARG A 62 -2.42 22.01 5.81
N GLY A 63 -3.68 22.40 5.67
CA GLY A 63 -4.17 23.16 4.54
C GLY A 63 -4.12 22.38 3.21
N ILE A 64 -4.16 21.05 3.27
CA ILE A 64 -4.14 20.18 2.09
C ILE A 64 -5.56 19.97 1.58
N LEU A 65 -5.81 20.35 0.34
CA LEU A 65 -7.03 20.07 -0.41
C LEU A 65 -6.64 19.57 -1.79
N GLY A 66 -7.23 18.48 -2.24
CA GLY A 66 -6.91 17.94 -3.56
C GLY A 66 -7.59 16.64 -3.90
N ALA A 67 -7.20 16.07 -5.02
CA ALA A 67 -7.67 14.76 -5.46
C ALA A 67 -6.61 14.05 -6.29
N LYS A 68 -6.52 12.72 -6.12
CA LYS A 68 -5.89 11.84 -7.09
C LYS A 68 -6.94 11.30 -8.06
N LEU A 69 -6.67 11.42 -9.34
CA LEU A 69 -7.38 10.72 -10.41
C LEU A 69 -6.50 9.57 -10.88
N VAL A 70 -7.02 8.35 -10.86
CA VAL A 70 -6.24 7.15 -11.16
C VAL A 70 -6.95 6.26 -12.18
N THR A 71 -6.17 5.71 -13.11
CA THR A 71 -6.62 4.63 -14.01
C THR A 71 -5.84 3.36 -13.73
N ILE A 72 -6.54 2.23 -13.72
CA ILE A 72 -5.94 0.89 -13.73
C ILE A 72 -6.36 0.22 -15.02
N THR A 73 -5.37 -0.19 -15.82
CA THR A 73 -5.57 -0.84 -17.12
C THR A 73 -4.56 -1.98 -17.25
N PRO A 74 -4.91 -3.19 -16.79
CA PRO A 74 -3.98 -4.35 -16.80
C PRO A 74 -3.44 -4.69 -18.19
N GLU A 75 -4.23 -4.47 -19.25
CA GLU A 75 -3.86 -4.74 -20.64
C GLU A 75 -2.70 -3.86 -21.14
N ASN A 76 -2.39 -2.77 -20.45
CA ASN A 76 -1.25 -1.91 -20.78
C ASN A 76 0.08 -2.65 -20.68
N ALA A 77 0.20 -3.66 -19.81
CA ALA A 77 1.41 -4.48 -19.71
C ALA A 77 1.83 -5.10 -21.06
N ALA A 78 0.86 -5.61 -21.84
CA ALA A 78 1.11 -6.17 -23.17
C ALA A 78 1.52 -5.12 -24.21
N ARG A 79 1.30 -3.83 -23.91
CA ARG A 79 1.65 -2.69 -24.78
C ARG A 79 2.93 -1.98 -24.34
N GLY A 80 3.60 -2.50 -23.32
CA GLY A 80 4.78 -1.83 -22.71
C GLY A 80 4.46 -0.54 -21.96
N LEU A 81 3.19 -0.32 -21.61
CA LEU A 81 2.72 0.84 -20.85
C LEU A 81 2.51 0.49 -19.38
N HIS A 82 2.52 1.51 -18.53
CA HIS A 82 2.20 1.33 -17.11
C HIS A 82 0.73 0.93 -16.94
N THR A 83 0.48 -0.08 -16.11
CA THR A 83 -0.88 -0.56 -15.79
C THR A 83 -1.62 0.35 -14.81
N HIS A 84 -0.89 1.20 -14.10
CA HIS A 84 -1.39 2.21 -13.17
C HIS A 84 -0.89 3.56 -13.63
N MET A 85 -1.80 4.49 -13.87
CA MET A 85 -1.51 5.88 -14.17
C MET A 85 -2.32 6.79 -13.27
N ALA A 86 -1.75 7.90 -12.83
CA ALA A 86 -2.44 8.84 -11.96
C ALA A 86 -2.01 10.29 -12.21
N ALA A 87 -2.94 11.21 -11.99
CA ALA A 87 -2.67 12.62 -11.84
C ALA A 87 -3.16 13.08 -10.47
N ILE A 88 -2.42 13.97 -9.82
CA ILE A 88 -2.81 14.57 -8.54
C ILE A 88 -2.94 16.07 -8.72
N SER A 89 -4.07 16.64 -8.27
CA SER A 89 -4.31 18.07 -8.21
C SER A 89 -4.28 18.54 -6.75
N LEU A 90 -3.55 19.63 -6.50
CA LEU A 90 -3.53 20.33 -5.21
C LEU A 90 -4.17 21.71 -5.36
N PHE A 91 -4.95 22.09 -4.37
CA PHE A 91 -5.62 23.38 -4.29
C PHE A 91 -5.26 24.06 -2.96
N ASP A 92 -5.23 25.38 -2.97
CA ASP A 92 -5.21 26.14 -1.73
C ASP A 92 -6.55 25.97 -1.00
N ALA A 93 -6.48 25.47 0.21
CA ALA A 93 -7.68 25.13 0.98
C ALA A 93 -8.51 26.35 1.42
N LYS A 94 -7.93 27.57 1.37
CA LYS A 94 -8.61 28.81 1.77
C LYS A 94 -9.26 29.53 0.61
N THR A 95 -8.58 29.55 -0.56
CA THR A 95 -9.00 30.32 -1.72
C THR A 95 -9.64 29.46 -2.80
N GLY A 96 -9.38 28.14 -2.79
CA GLY A 96 -9.79 27.22 -3.84
C GLY A 96 -8.94 27.33 -5.12
N GLU A 97 -7.87 28.14 -5.12
CA GLU A 97 -6.98 28.26 -6.28
C GLU A 97 -6.23 26.94 -6.55
N LEU A 98 -6.15 26.55 -7.81
CA LEU A 98 -5.33 25.42 -8.22
C LEU A 98 -3.84 25.76 -8.05
N LEU A 99 -3.13 25.02 -7.21
CA LEU A 99 -1.70 25.20 -6.93
C LEU A 99 -0.82 24.39 -7.87
N ALA A 100 -1.16 23.12 -8.07
CA ALA A 100 -0.38 22.22 -8.93
C ALA A 100 -1.22 21.08 -9.49
N VAL A 101 -0.78 20.57 -10.64
CA VAL A 101 -1.13 19.26 -11.17
C VAL A 101 0.17 18.50 -11.41
N MET A 102 0.25 17.26 -10.93
CA MET A 102 1.46 16.46 -11.02
C MET A 102 1.20 15.01 -11.38
N ASP A 103 2.22 14.36 -11.94
CA ASP A 103 2.19 12.92 -12.12
C ASP A 103 2.07 12.22 -10.78
N GLY A 104 1.06 11.34 -10.65
CA GLY A 104 0.77 10.63 -9.40
C GLY A 104 1.30 9.19 -9.37
N ARG A 105 1.96 8.73 -10.45
CA ARG A 105 2.42 7.35 -10.55
C ARG A 105 3.52 7.07 -9.53
N TYR A 106 4.62 7.83 -9.58
CA TYR A 106 5.71 7.66 -8.63
C TYR A 106 5.29 7.95 -7.18
N ILE A 107 4.45 8.94 -6.96
CA ILE A 107 3.87 9.20 -5.63
C ILE A 107 3.18 7.95 -5.10
N THR A 108 2.30 7.32 -5.90
CA THR A 108 1.59 6.10 -5.49
C THR A 108 2.57 4.94 -5.21
N GLU A 109 3.66 4.84 -5.98
CA GLU A 109 4.69 3.82 -5.76
C GLU A 109 5.33 3.96 -4.37
N VAL A 110 5.88 5.13 -4.09
CA VAL A 110 6.70 5.35 -2.88
C VAL A 110 5.87 5.54 -1.61
N ARG A 111 4.68 6.21 -1.69
CA ARG A 111 3.83 6.37 -0.52
C ARG A 111 3.26 5.02 -0.03
N THR A 112 2.97 4.09 -0.96
CA THR A 112 2.47 2.75 -0.59
C THR A 112 3.55 1.97 0.16
N ALA A 113 4.79 1.99 -0.31
CA ALA A 113 5.90 1.36 0.38
C ALA A 113 6.22 2.06 1.73
N ALA A 114 6.07 3.39 1.80
CA ALA A 114 6.25 4.13 3.04
C ALA A 114 5.19 3.77 4.10
N VAL A 115 3.91 3.63 3.71
CA VAL A 115 2.84 3.11 4.60
C VAL A 115 3.14 1.69 5.07
N SER A 116 3.67 0.85 4.20
CA SER A 116 4.11 -0.50 4.56
C SER A 116 5.27 -0.47 5.56
N ALA A 117 6.22 0.48 5.41
CA ALA A 117 7.29 0.68 6.39
C ALA A 117 6.74 1.12 7.76
N VAL A 118 5.70 1.96 7.80
CA VAL A 118 4.99 2.28 9.06
C VAL A 118 4.39 1.01 9.66
N SER A 119 3.76 0.14 8.84
CA SER A 119 3.21 -1.11 9.37
C SER A 119 4.28 -2.04 9.94
N VAL A 120 5.45 -2.14 9.30
CA VAL A 120 6.60 -2.90 9.83
C VAL A 120 7.05 -2.34 11.18
N ARG A 121 7.17 -1.02 11.30
CA ARG A 121 7.57 -0.33 12.55
C ARG A 121 6.68 -0.67 13.74
N HIS A 122 5.37 -0.84 13.52
CA HIS A 122 4.38 -1.05 14.58
C HIS A 122 3.91 -2.50 14.75
N LEU A 123 4.05 -3.34 13.70
CA LEU A 123 3.41 -4.66 13.65
C LEU A 123 4.40 -5.81 13.46
N ALA A 124 5.61 -5.57 12.95
CA ALA A 124 6.63 -6.61 12.87
C ALA A 124 7.31 -6.83 14.23
N ARG A 125 8.00 -7.96 14.39
CA ARG A 125 8.89 -8.17 15.52
C ARG A 125 10.13 -7.29 15.38
N THR A 126 10.69 -6.85 16.49
CA THR A 126 11.88 -5.97 16.51
C THR A 126 13.16 -6.69 16.08
N ASP A 127 13.18 -8.02 16.13
CA ASP A 127 14.29 -8.88 15.71
C ASP A 127 14.14 -9.45 14.29
N ALA A 128 13.16 -8.95 13.51
CA ALA A 128 12.90 -9.39 12.14
C ALA A 128 14.16 -9.23 11.25
N GLN A 129 14.53 -10.29 10.53
CA GLN A 129 15.74 -10.34 9.70
C GLN A 129 15.48 -10.71 8.25
N THR A 130 14.40 -11.42 7.97
CA THR A 130 14.08 -11.98 6.65
C THR A 130 12.80 -11.36 6.09
N LEU A 131 12.94 -10.75 4.91
CA LEU A 131 11.85 -10.20 4.13
C LEU A 131 11.54 -11.12 2.94
N ALA A 132 10.30 -11.52 2.77
CA ALA A 132 9.82 -12.17 1.55
C ALA A 132 8.95 -11.20 0.74
N ILE A 133 9.12 -11.18 -0.58
CA ILE A 133 8.31 -10.37 -1.50
C ILE A 133 7.70 -11.28 -2.56
N LEU A 134 6.37 -11.36 -2.55
CA LEU A 134 5.58 -12.04 -3.57
C LEU A 134 5.11 -11.03 -4.61
N GLY A 135 5.66 -11.14 -5.83
CA GLY A 135 5.50 -10.20 -6.93
C GLY A 135 6.85 -9.65 -7.39
N SER A 136 6.89 -9.12 -8.62
CA SER A 136 8.10 -8.54 -9.23
C SER A 136 7.80 -7.22 -9.97
N GLY A 137 6.63 -6.63 -9.67
CA GLY A 137 6.18 -5.37 -10.27
C GLY A 137 6.78 -4.14 -9.58
N VAL A 138 6.21 -2.99 -9.91
CA VAL A 138 6.63 -1.68 -9.39
C VAL A 138 6.54 -1.64 -7.86
N GLN A 139 5.45 -2.16 -7.28
CA GLN A 139 5.29 -2.19 -5.82
C GLN A 139 6.33 -3.10 -5.14
N ALA A 140 6.66 -4.24 -5.72
CA ALA A 140 7.73 -5.10 -5.18
C ALA A 140 9.06 -4.35 -5.10
N ARG A 141 9.42 -3.58 -6.14
CA ARG A 141 10.63 -2.76 -6.19
C ARG A 141 10.65 -1.66 -5.14
N SER A 142 9.55 -0.92 -5.03
CA SER A 142 9.42 0.17 -4.05
C SER A 142 9.51 -0.35 -2.61
N HIS A 143 8.93 -1.53 -2.33
CA HIS A 143 9.00 -2.16 -1.02
C HIS A 143 10.40 -2.67 -0.71
N ALA A 144 11.09 -3.30 -1.67
CA ALA A 144 12.48 -3.71 -1.49
C ALA A 144 13.39 -2.52 -1.17
N ALA A 145 13.14 -1.36 -1.79
CA ALA A 145 13.92 -0.14 -1.59
C ALA A 145 13.60 0.57 -0.27
N LEU A 146 12.35 0.58 0.19
CA LEU A 146 11.91 1.33 1.37
C LEU A 146 11.78 0.50 2.65
N LEU A 147 11.92 -0.81 2.60
CA LEU A 147 11.97 -1.68 3.78
C LEU A 147 13.44 -2.10 4.06
N PRO A 148 14.31 -1.18 4.53
CA PRO A 148 15.71 -1.48 4.76
C PRO A 148 15.90 -2.26 6.07
N GLY A 149 17.08 -2.84 6.23
CA GLY A 149 17.52 -3.45 7.51
C GLY A 149 17.29 -4.94 7.59
N PHE A 150 16.68 -5.57 6.58
CA PHE A 150 16.61 -7.02 6.51
C PHE A 150 17.94 -7.61 6.02
N ARG A 151 18.41 -8.69 6.66
CA ARG A 151 19.64 -9.38 6.27
C ARG A 151 19.44 -10.22 5.02
N SER A 152 18.23 -10.74 4.81
CA SER A 152 17.89 -11.59 3.70
C SER A 152 16.60 -11.07 3.07
N ILE A 153 16.62 -10.93 1.75
CA ILE A 153 15.41 -10.64 0.95
C ILE A 153 15.21 -11.83 0.03
N ARG A 154 14.04 -12.46 0.09
CA ARG A 154 13.62 -13.54 -0.79
C ARG A 154 12.51 -13.05 -1.69
N ALA A 155 12.52 -13.47 -2.93
CA ALA A 155 11.53 -13.03 -3.90
C ALA A 155 10.94 -14.21 -4.66
N TRP A 156 9.66 -14.11 -4.97
CA TRP A 156 9.00 -15.01 -5.89
C TRP A 156 8.00 -14.28 -6.79
N SER A 157 7.93 -14.71 -8.04
CA SER A 157 6.95 -14.24 -9.02
C SER A 157 6.68 -15.35 -10.04
N PRO A 158 5.47 -15.50 -10.59
CA PRO A 158 5.15 -16.57 -11.53
C PRO A 158 5.90 -16.47 -12.86
N THR A 159 6.41 -15.28 -13.22
CA THR A 159 7.16 -15.06 -14.45
C THR A 159 8.65 -15.01 -14.15
N LYS A 160 9.37 -16.08 -14.50
CA LYS A 160 10.80 -16.24 -14.17
C LYS A 160 11.66 -15.04 -14.62
N VAL A 161 11.48 -14.57 -15.86
CA VAL A 161 12.25 -13.41 -16.38
C VAL A 161 12.06 -12.15 -15.52
N ASN A 162 10.82 -11.88 -15.09
CA ASN A 162 10.54 -10.75 -14.22
C ASN A 162 11.08 -10.95 -12.81
N LEU A 163 11.05 -12.20 -12.29
CA LEU A 163 11.63 -12.56 -11.01
C LEU A 163 13.14 -12.35 -11.01
N ASP A 164 13.84 -12.87 -12.01
CA ASP A 164 15.31 -12.78 -12.11
C ASP A 164 15.75 -11.31 -12.24
N SER A 165 15.04 -10.50 -13.03
CA SER A 165 15.31 -9.07 -13.14
C SER A 165 15.11 -8.35 -11.80
N PHE A 166 13.99 -8.61 -11.12
CA PHE A 166 13.70 -8.00 -9.81
C PHE A 166 14.73 -8.44 -8.75
N ALA A 167 15.04 -9.73 -8.70
CA ALA A 167 15.97 -10.25 -7.71
C ALA A 167 17.38 -9.64 -7.88
N ALA A 168 17.86 -9.51 -9.12
CA ALA A 168 19.13 -8.85 -9.41
C ALA A 168 19.15 -7.38 -9.00
N GLU A 169 18.05 -6.63 -9.25
CA GLU A 169 17.91 -5.22 -8.92
C GLU A 169 17.82 -4.99 -7.40
N ALA A 170 17.07 -5.83 -6.70
CA ALA A 170 16.81 -5.70 -5.26
C ALA A 170 17.86 -6.38 -4.37
N GLY A 171 18.83 -7.10 -4.94
CA GLY A 171 19.75 -7.93 -4.17
C GLY A 171 19.03 -9.07 -3.45
N ALA A 172 17.92 -9.57 -4.01
CA ALA A 172 17.10 -10.61 -3.42
C ALA A 172 17.46 -11.99 -3.96
N GLU A 173 17.21 -13.02 -3.16
CA GLU A 173 17.27 -14.41 -3.59
C GLU A 173 15.99 -14.79 -4.34
N ALA A 174 16.12 -15.23 -5.59
CA ALA A 174 15.01 -15.71 -6.39
C ALA A 174 14.64 -17.14 -5.98
N MET A 175 13.46 -17.30 -5.38
CA MET A 175 12.98 -18.60 -4.89
C MET A 175 12.21 -19.34 -6.02
N ALA A 176 12.27 -20.68 -6.00
CA ALA A 176 11.57 -21.49 -7.00
C ALA A 176 10.06 -21.51 -6.83
N THR A 177 9.60 -21.38 -5.57
CA THR A 177 8.17 -21.37 -5.23
C THR A 177 7.83 -20.22 -4.27
N ALA A 178 6.56 -19.83 -4.24
CA ALA A 178 6.05 -18.85 -3.24
C ALA A 178 6.21 -19.39 -1.82
N GLU A 179 6.01 -20.69 -1.62
CA GLU A 179 6.18 -21.35 -0.34
C GLU A 179 7.62 -21.22 0.18
N GLU A 180 8.62 -21.50 -0.66
CA GLU A 180 10.03 -21.34 -0.28
C GLU A 180 10.38 -19.88 0.08
N ALA A 181 9.80 -18.91 -0.59
CA ALA A 181 9.99 -17.50 -0.25
C ALA A 181 9.40 -17.16 1.13
N VAL A 182 8.22 -17.68 1.45
CA VAL A 182 7.45 -17.33 2.66
C VAL A 182 7.93 -18.07 3.91
N ARG A 183 8.28 -19.37 3.80
CA ARG A 183 8.68 -20.17 4.98
C ARG A 183 9.86 -19.57 5.70
N GLY A 184 9.70 -19.33 7.01
CA GLY A 184 10.72 -18.72 7.87
C GLY A 184 10.97 -17.24 7.60
N ALA A 185 10.13 -16.54 6.81
CA ALA A 185 10.19 -15.11 6.67
C ALA A 185 9.53 -14.39 7.87
N ASP A 186 10.17 -13.34 8.35
CA ASP A 186 9.65 -12.52 9.45
C ASP A 186 8.63 -11.50 8.97
N VAL A 187 8.86 -10.97 7.77
CA VAL A 187 7.95 -10.04 7.08
C VAL A 187 7.68 -10.55 5.67
N VAL A 188 6.42 -10.56 5.26
CA VAL A 188 6.01 -10.96 3.91
C VAL A 188 5.21 -9.84 3.26
N VAL A 189 5.68 -9.36 2.11
CA VAL A 189 4.97 -8.40 1.27
C VAL A 189 4.29 -9.14 0.12
N VAL A 190 2.97 -9.03 0.04
CA VAL A 190 2.17 -9.59 -1.06
C VAL A 190 1.75 -8.44 -1.98
N ALA A 191 2.49 -8.30 -3.09
CA ALA A 191 2.33 -7.23 -4.09
C ALA A 191 1.98 -7.84 -5.46
N THR A 192 0.84 -8.53 -5.52
CA THR A 192 0.43 -9.31 -6.69
C THR A 192 -0.85 -8.77 -7.31
N ASN A 193 -1.11 -9.15 -8.57
CA ASN A 193 -2.40 -8.95 -9.24
C ASN A 193 -3.25 -10.24 -9.20
N ALA A 194 -3.00 -11.09 -8.21
CA ALA A 194 -3.68 -12.37 -8.07
C ALA A 194 -5.18 -12.19 -7.82
N VAL A 195 -5.97 -13.11 -8.35
CA VAL A 195 -7.42 -13.19 -8.09
C VAL A 195 -7.74 -14.38 -7.17
N THR A 196 -6.76 -15.21 -6.90
CA THR A 196 -6.75 -16.34 -5.97
C THR A 196 -5.57 -16.18 -5.02
N PRO A 197 -5.58 -16.79 -3.82
CA PRO A 197 -4.52 -16.64 -2.84
C PRO A 197 -3.12 -16.90 -3.40
N ALA A 198 -2.24 -15.93 -3.25
CA ALA A 198 -0.81 -16.01 -3.58
C ALA A 198 0.03 -16.45 -2.36
N ILE A 199 -0.53 -16.31 -1.16
CA ILE A 199 0.05 -16.76 0.10
C ILE A 199 -0.95 -17.67 0.84
N LEU A 200 -0.50 -18.85 1.29
CA LEU A 200 -1.30 -19.83 2.01
C LEU A 200 -1.02 -19.81 3.52
N ASN A 201 -2.04 -20.14 4.30
CA ASN A 201 -1.98 -20.13 5.76
C ASN A 201 -0.87 -21.04 6.31
N GLU A 202 -0.69 -22.22 5.72
CA GLU A 202 0.29 -23.23 6.15
C GLU A 202 1.76 -22.88 5.91
N TRP A 203 2.02 -21.84 5.09
CA TRP A 203 3.40 -21.36 4.84
C TRP A 203 3.86 -20.34 5.88
N VAL A 204 2.92 -19.67 6.54
CA VAL A 204 3.19 -18.54 7.45
C VAL A 204 3.39 -19.04 8.88
N GLU A 205 4.56 -18.78 9.42
CA GLU A 205 4.96 -19.18 10.76
C GLU A 205 4.45 -18.21 11.84
N PRO A 206 4.36 -18.65 13.11
CA PRO A 206 4.06 -17.75 14.21
C PRO A 206 5.06 -16.60 14.29
N GLY A 207 4.57 -15.38 14.53
CA GLY A 207 5.39 -14.18 14.64
C GLY A 207 5.58 -13.41 13.33
N THR A 208 5.20 -13.97 12.19
CA THR A 208 5.30 -13.29 10.90
C THR A 208 4.37 -12.06 10.83
N HIS A 209 4.86 -10.99 10.19
CA HIS A 209 4.07 -9.85 9.77
C HIS A 209 3.80 -9.93 8.26
N VAL A 210 2.53 -9.92 7.84
CA VAL A 210 2.11 -9.98 6.44
C VAL A 210 1.55 -8.61 6.03
N ILE A 211 1.98 -8.12 4.87
CA ILE A 211 1.51 -6.88 4.25
C ILE A 211 0.86 -7.25 2.92
N ALA A 212 -0.41 -6.98 2.74
CA ALA A 212 -1.17 -7.30 1.54
C ALA A 212 -1.76 -6.03 0.91
N MET A 213 -1.42 -5.74 -0.35
CA MET A 213 -1.83 -4.50 -1.02
C MET A 213 -2.28 -4.69 -2.48
N GLY A 214 -2.11 -5.86 -3.05
CA GLY A 214 -2.39 -6.06 -4.48
C GLY A 214 -3.87 -6.21 -4.80
N ALA A 215 -4.64 -6.91 -3.96
CA ALA A 215 -6.07 -7.10 -4.14
C ALA A 215 -6.87 -5.94 -3.56
N CYS A 216 -7.27 -4.99 -4.41
CA CYS A 216 -8.03 -3.79 -4.02
C CYS A 216 -9.46 -3.76 -4.59
N ARG A 217 -10.03 -4.93 -4.91
CA ARG A 217 -11.40 -5.07 -5.39
C ARG A 217 -12.14 -6.16 -4.61
N PRO A 218 -13.46 -6.04 -4.41
CA PRO A 218 -14.23 -6.97 -3.59
C PRO A 218 -14.34 -8.40 -4.15
N ASN A 219 -13.92 -8.61 -5.41
CA ASN A 219 -13.88 -9.90 -6.10
C ASN A 219 -12.47 -10.43 -6.35
N GLN A 220 -11.45 -9.87 -5.70
CA GLN A 220 -10.05 -10.29 -5.80
C GLN A 220 -9.52 -10.67 -4.43
N ARG A 221 -8.75 -11.76 -4.38
CA ARG A 221 -8.16 -12.26 -3.13
C ARG A 221 -6.70 -12.65 -3.40
N GLU A 222 -5.79 -12.16 -2.58
CA GLU A 222 -4.37 -12.54 -2.63
C GLU A 222 -3.89 -13.27 -1.38
N VAL A 223 -4.68 -13.24 -0.30
CA VAL A 223 -4.38 -13.89 0.99
C VAL A 223 -5.39 -15.03 1.24
N ASP A 224 -4.88 -16.17 1.70
CA ASP A 224 -5.72 -17.28 2.16
C ASP A 224 -6.69 -16.81 3.26
N PRO A 225 -7.99 -17.11 3.16
CA PRO A 225 -8.97 -16.70 4.17
C PRO A 225 -8.69 -17.29 5.56
N ALA A 226 -8.11 -18.49 5.64
CA ALA A 226 -7.69 -19.07 6.92
C ALA A 226 -6.52 -18.31 7.56
N LEU A 227 -5.59 -17.77 6.74
CA LEU A 227 -4.53 -16.87 7.21
C LEU A 227 -5.10 -15.55 7.70
N THR A 228 -6.02 -14.95 6.94
CA THR A 228 -6.71 -13.73 7.34
C THR A 228 -7.45 -13.90 8.65
N ALA A 229 -8.17 -15.01 8.83
CA ALA A 229 -8.92 -15.35 10.05
C ALA A 229 -8.02 -15.59 11.27
N ARG A 230 -6.82 -16.15 11.07
CA ARG A 230 -5.85 -16.42 12.14
C ARG A 230 -5.09 -15.18 12.57
N ALA A 231 -4.81 -14.28 11.62
CA ALA A 231 -3.96 -13.12 11.85
C ALA A 231 -4.70 -12.02 12.63
N ARG A 232 -3.94 -11.25 13.40
CA ARG A 232 -4.41 -9.96 13.90
C ARG A 232 -4.53 -8.99 12.71
N LEU A 233 -5.77 -8.74 12.30
CA LEU A 233 -6.08 -7.98 11.08
C LEU A 233 -6.16 -6.48 11.38
N ILE A 234 -5.22 -5.73 10.81
CA ILE A 234 -5.15 -4.28 10.83
C ILE A 234 -5.31 -3.75 9.39
N VAL A 235 -5.98 -2.63 9.23
CA VAL A 235 -6.26 -2.02 7.92
C VAL A 235 -5.83 -0.56 7.89
N ASP A 236 -5.76 0.05 6.71
CA ASP A 236 -5.58 1.50 6.56
C ASP A 236 -6.90 2.26 6.84
N SER A 237 -8.04 1.75 6.34
CA SER A 237 -9.38 2.26 6.60
C SER A 237 -10.36 1.11 6.79
N ARG A 238 -11.07 1.09 7.90
CA ARG A 238 -12.11 0.08 8.20
C ARG A 238 -13.25 0.14 7.18
N ASP A 239 -13.73 1.34 6.88
CA ASP A 239 -14.84 1.54 5.95
C ASP A 239 -14.48 1.07 4.53
N ALA A 240 -13.30 1.44 4.03
CA ALA A 240 -12.80 0.97 2.73
C ALA A 240 -12.56 -0.55 2.73
N ALA A 241 -11.96 -1.09 3.77
CA ALA A 241 -11.64 -2.52 3.88
C ALA A 241 -12.90 -3.41 3.81
N LEU A 242 -13.96 -3.01 4.50
CA LEU A 242 -15.24 -3.74 4.51
C LEU A 242 -16.05 -3.61 3.21
N ARG A 243 -15.69 -2.68 2.32
CA ARG A 243 -16.36 -2.48 1.04
C ARG A 243 -15.55 -2.96 -0.16
N GLU A 244 -14.23 -2.76 -0.15
CA GLU A 244 -13.37 -2.90 -1.32
C GLU A 244 -12.39 -4.09 -1.24
N SER A 245 -12.02 -4.54 -0.03
CA SER A 245 -11.05 -5.64 0.10
C SER A 245 -11.69 -7.00 -0.10
N GLY A 246 -11.39 -7.66 -1.23
CA GLY A 246 -11.86 -9.02 -1.46
C GLY A 246 -11.30 -10.03 -0.45
N ASP A 247 -10.08 -9.83 0.06
CA ASP A 247 -9.52 -10.64 1.15
C ASP A 247 -10.41 -10.63 2.40
N ILE A 248 -11.12 -9.51 2.65
CA ILE A 248 -11.99 -9.33 3.81
C ILE A 248 -13.45 -9.65 3.45
N VAL A 249 -13.99 -8.98 2.42
CA VAL A 249 -15.40 -9.09 2.03
C VAL A 249 -15.79 -10.53 1.67
N MET A 250 -14.96 -11.22 0.89
CA MET A 250 -15.20 -12.61 0.51
C MET A 250 -15.09 -13.54 1.73
N SER A 251 -14.09 -13.34 2.59
CA SER A 251 -13.88 -14.16 3.78
C SER A 251 -15.01 -14.02 4.79
N ILE A 252 -15.57 -12.81 4.97
CA ILE A 252 -16.77 -12.58 5.79
C ILE A 252 -17.97 -13.32 5.18
N ARG A 253 -18.19 -13.20 3.87
CA ARG A 253 -19.29 -13.86 3.16
C ARG A 253 -19.20 -15.38 3.24
N GLU A 254 -18.00 -15.93 3.24
CA GLU A 254 -17.71 -17.36 3.36
C GLU A 254 -17.75 -17.87 4.82
N GLY A 255 -17.89 -16.98 5.80
CA GLY A 255 -18.06 -17.33 7.22
C GLY A 255 -16.75 -17.60 7.97
N TYR A 256 -15.60 -17.19 7.42
CA TYR A 256 -14.31 -17.35 8.13
C TYR A 256 -14.21 -16.45 9.37
N PHE A 257 -14.77 -15.25 9.30
CA PHE A 257 -14.83 -14.30 10.42
C PHE A 257 -15.92 -13.24 10.18
N THR A 258 -16.14 -12.36 11.17
CA THR A 258 -17.08 -11.23 11.08
C THR A 258 -16.32 -9.91 10.93
N GLU A 259 -17.01 -8.80 10.67
CA GLU A 259 -16.43 -7.45 10.62
C GLU A 259 -15.63 -7.09 11.87
N ALA A 260 -16.01 -7.61 13.04
CA ALA A 260 -15.30 -7.39 14.30
C ALA A 260 -13.85 -7.94 14.31
N HIS A 261 -13.49 -8.78 13.33
CA HIS A 261 -12.13 -9.29 13.18
C HIS A 261 -11.15 -8.21 12.68
N VAL A 262 -11.62 -7.14 12.06
CA VAL A 262 -10.81 -5.94 11.79
C VAL A 262 -10.63 -5.20 13.11
N VAL A 263 -9.52 -5.46 13.80
CA VAL A 263 -9.32 -5.01 15.19
C VAL A 263 -8.90 -3.55 15.32
N ALA A 264 -8.20 -3.02 14.31
CA ALA A 264 -7.73 -1.63 14.31
C ALA A 264 -7.49 -1.09 12.91
N GLU A 265 -7.51 0.21 12.77
CA GLU A 265 -6.81 0.94 11.71
C GLU A 265 -5.35 1.17 12.12
N LEU A 266 -4.44 1.19 11.15
CA LEU A 266 -3.02 1.43 11.43
C LEU A 266 -2.80 2.79 12.11
N GLY A 267 -3.58 3.81 11.74
CA GLY A 267 -3.54 5.12 12.41
C GLY A 267 -3.96 5.08 13.88
N GLU A 268 -4.88 4.19 14.28
CA GLU A 268 -5.21 3.98 15.70
C GLU A 268 -4.03 3.38 16.47
N VAL A 269 -3.27 2.48 15.81
CA VAL A 269 -2.06 1.86 16.39
C VAL A 269 -0.96 2.90 16.53
N VAL A 270 -0.69 3.69 15.48
CA VAL A 270 0.26 4.81 15.49
C VAL A 270 -0.02 5.77 16.64
N ARG A 271 -1.27 6.05 16.92
CA ARG A 271 -1.70 6.93 18.03
C ARG A 271 -1.66 6.27 19.42
N GLY A 272 -1.32 5.00 19.51
CA GLY A 272 -1.33 4.25 20.77
C GLY A 272 -2.73 3.96 21.33
N LEU A 273 -3.80 4.15 20.54
CA LEU A 273 -5.20 3.89 20.95
C LEU A 273 -5.56 2.40 20.90
N LYS A 274 -4.88 1.67 20.04
CA LYS A 274 -5.03 0.22 19.88
C LYS A 274 -3.65 -0.43 19.88
N PRO A 275 -3.50 -1.62 20.46
CA PRO A 275 -2.23 -2.33 20.38
C PRO A 275 -2.00 -2.80 18.94
N GLY A 276 -0.76 -2.68 18.47
CA GLY A 276 -0.29 -3.31 17.26
C GLY A 276 -0.14 -4.82 17.45
N ARG A 277 1.11 -5.30 17.52
CA ARG A 277 1.44 -6.68 17.91
C ARG A 277 1.25 -6.86 19.42
N THR A 278 0.67 -7.99 19.85
CA THR A 278 0.44 -8.28 21.27
C THR A 278 1.34 -9.40 21.82
N SER A 279 1.96 -10.19 20.93
CA SER A 279 2.96 -11.20 21.32
C SER A 279 3.88 -11.55 20.16
N ASP A 280 5.08 -12.10 20.47
CA ASP A 280 6.06 -12.53 19.48
C ASP A 280 5.59 -13.69 18.59
N LYS A 281 4.58 -14.45 19.04
CA LYS A 281 3.99 -15.57 18.28
C LYS A 281 2.78 -15.16 17.45
N GLU A 282 2.23 -13.99 17.67
CA GLU A 282 1.07 -13.51 16.92
C GLU A 282 1.45 -13.26 15.45
N VAL A 283 0.63 -13.75 14.53
CA VAL A 283 0.70 -13.34 13.14
C VAL A 283 -0.07 -12.04 12.98
N THR A 284 0.54 -11.01 12.42
CA THR A 284 -0.14 -9.75 12.11
C THR A 284 -0.32 -9.62 10.61
N LEU A 285 -1.48 -9.14 10.18
CA LEU A 285 -1.78 -8.86 8.77
C LEU A 285 -2.20 -7.39 8.63
N PHE A 286 -1.46 -6.64 7.85
CA PHE A 286 -1.83 -5.29 7.42
C PHE A 286 -2.40 -5.35 6.01
N LYS A 287 -3.70 -5.05 5.87
CA LYS A 287 -4.34 -4.89 4.55
C LYS A 287 -4.41 -3.43 4.19
N SER A 288 -3.70 -3.05 3.13
CA SER A 288 -3.68 -1.68 2.57
C SER A 288 -4.47 -1.60 1.27
N LEU A 289 -5.33 -0.61 1.19
CA LEU A 289 -6.09 -0.23 -0.02
C LEU A 289 -5.63 1.13 -0.55
N GLY A 290 -4.93 1.90 0.30
CA GLY A 290 -4.42 3.23 0.01
C GLY A 290 -5.46 4.33 0.19
N LEU A 291 -5.07 5.37 0.91
CA LEU A 291 -5.89 6.53 1.23
C LEU A 291 -5.50 7.73 0.36
N ALA A 292 -6.48 8.56 -0.04
CA ALA A 292 -6.21 9.80 -0.78
C ALA A 292 -5.26 10.74 -0.02
N ILE A 293 -5.36 10.79 1.31
CA ILE A 293 -4.50 11.65 2.12
C ILE A 293 -3.03 11.28 2.00
N GLU A 294 -2.69 9.99 1.85
CA GLU A 294 -1.32 9.54 1.65
C GLU A 294 -0.74 10.13 0.35
N ASP A 295 -1.54 10.09 -0.72
CA ASP A 295 -1.15 10.66 -2.02
C ASP A 295 -1.01 12.20 -1.93
N LEU A 296 -1.94 12.88 -1.23
CA LEU A 296 -1.94 14.34 -1.13
C LEU A 296 -0.85 14.88 -0.20
N VAL A 297 -0.50 14.19 0.87
CA VAL A 297 0.64 14.55 1.73
C VAL A 297 1.95 14.42 0.96
N ALA A 298 2.13 13.33 0.20
CA ALA A 298 3.29 13.16 -0.66
C ALA A 298 3.36 14.25 -1.76
N ALA A 299 2.22 14.57 -2.37
CA ALA A 299 2.12 15.61 -3.37
C ALA A 299 2.44 17.01 -2.81
N GLU A 300 1.97 17.31 -1.60
CA GLU A 300 2.25 18.58 -0.92
C GLU A 300 3.75 18.72 -0.62
N ILE A 301 4.40 17.65 -0.16
CA ILE A 301 5.86 17.64 0.07
C ILE A 301 6.60 17.88 -1.25
N ALA A 302 6.22 17.18 -2.32
CA ALA A 302 6.82 17.38 -3.64
C ALA A 302 6.64 18.83 -4.13
N TYR A 303 5.43 19.38 -3.99
CA TYR A 303 5.13 20.77 -4.37
C TYR A 303 5.97 21.80 -3.61
N ARG A 304 6.15 21.62 -2.30
CA ARG A 304 6.97 22.52 -1.47
C ARG A 304 8.44 22.46 -1.81
N ASN A 305 8.96 21.28 -2.14
CA ASN A 305 10.37 21.07 -2.44
C ASN A 305 10.73 21.37 -3.91
N PHE A 306 9.72 21.52 -4.77
CA PHE A 306 9.94 21.80 -6.18
C PHE A 306 10.49 23.21 -6.37
N SER A 307 11.76 23.27 -6.74
CA SER A 307 12.43 24.52 -7.14
C SER A 307 12.18 24.75 -8.64
N ALA A 308 11.44 25.79 -8.97
CA ALA A 308 11.18 26.18 -10.36
C ALA A 308 12.45 26.68 -11.06
#